data_c4b4dd5355731f97e9122b5682bc0e4c
#
_entry.id   c4b4dd5355731f97e9122b5682bc0e4c
#
_cell.length_a   1.000
_cell.length_b   1.000
_cell.length_c   1.000
_cell.angle_alpha   90.00
_cell.angle_beta   90.00
_cell.angle_gamma   90.00
#
_symmetry.space_group_name_H-M   'P 1'
#
loop_
_entity.id
_entity.type
_entity.pdbx_description
1 polymer ?
#
loop_
_entity_poly.entity_id
_entity_poly.type
_entity_poly.pdbx_seq_one_letter_code
_entity_poly.pdbx_strand_id
1 'polypeptide(L)'
;PCNERQEFLGDAVLSIIVSDYLFRHYSHLPEGELTKLRAALVCEKALCRYALSLGLGDFLLLGKGEEATGGRQRPSILADAFEAVIAAIYLDGGMEPAAKFVLHYVIPSIENHTPAAFKDYKTILQEIIQKNPEERVTYELVEESGPDHNKRFVVEVHLNSNIIGRG
;
A
#
# COMPACT_ATOMS: atom_id res chain seq x y z
N PRO A 1 23.18 23.78 -0.15
CA PRO A 1 21.73 23.63 -0.16
C PRO A 1 21.41 22.19 0.28
N CYS A 2 20.54 22.06 1.28
CA CYS A 2 20.03 20.78 1.74
C CYS A 2 18.61 20.57 1.17
N ASN A 3 18.10 19.35 1.19
CA ASN A 3 16.79 18.98 0.69
C ASN A 3 15.70 18.89 1.79
N GLU A 4 16.00 19.29 3.01
CA GLU A 4 15.11 19.19 4.18
C GLU A 4 13.72 19.82 3.96
N ARG A 5 13.65 20.93 3.22
CA ARG A 5 12.35 21.57 2.92
C ARG A 5 11.53 20.80 1.91
N GLN A 6 12.20 20.15 0.96
CA GLN A 6 11.56 19.25 0.00
C GLN A 6 11.13 17.95 0.68
N GLU A 7 11.95 17.38 1.53
CA GLU A 7 11.62 16.24 2.38
C GLU A 7 10.35 16.51 3.19
N PHE A 8 10.31 17.63 3.94
CA PHE A 8 9.13 18.04 4.70
C PHE A 8 7.85 18.13 3.87
N LEU A 9 7.93 18.70 2.67
CA LEU A 9 6.78 18.77 1.76
C LEU A 9 6.44 17.40 1.18
N GLY A 10 7.47 16.63 0.83
CA GLY A 10 7.34 15.30 0.23
C GLY A 10 6.66 14.29 1.15
N ASP A 11 6.98 14.30 2.44
CA ASP A 11 6.30 13.49 3.46
C ASP A 11 4.79 13.80 3.49
N ALA A 12 4.40 15.06 3.50
CA ALA A 12 2.99 15.45 3.49
C ALA A 12 2.27 15.00 2.19
N VAL A 13 2.91 15.17 1.03
CA VAL A 13 2.36 14.75 -0.27
C VAL A 13 2.27 13.21 -0.34
N LEU A 14 3.29 12.50 0.09
CA LEU A 14 3.30 11.04 0.19
C LEU A 14 2.16 10.54 1.07
N SER A 15 2.02 11.13 2.26
CA SER A 15 1.00 10.75 3.23
C SER A 15 -0.42 10.93 2.69
N ILE A 16 -0.72 12.03 2.00
CA ILE A 16 -2.05 12.23 1.41
C ILE A 16 -2.32 11.27 0.25
N ILE A 17 -1.35 11.02 -0.63
CA ILE A 17 -1.50 10.10 -1.76
C ILE A 17 -1.79 8.68 -1.27
N VAL A 18 -1.00 8.19 -0.31
CA VAL A 18 -1.17 6.83 0.22
C VAL A 18 -2.49 6.71 0.98
N SER A 19 -2.85 7.73 1.79
CA SER A 19 -4.12 7.73 2.52
C SER A 19 -5.33 7.73 1.59
N ASP A 20 -5.35 8.56 0.56
CA ASP A 20 -6.44 8.61 -0.43
C ASP A 20 -6.58 7.27 -1.16
N TYR A 21 -5.45 6.68 -1.59
CA TYR A 21 -5.45 5.38 -2.24
C TYR A 21 -6.02 4.28 -1.33
N LEU A 22 -5.53 4.18 -0.09
CA LEU A 22 -6.01 3.18 0.87
C LEU A 22 -7.49 3.37 1.20
N PHE A 23 -7.93 4.60 1.42
CA PHE A 23 -9.32 4.92 1.71
C PHE A 23 -10.27 4.48 0.60
N ARG A 24 -9.88 4.68 -0.66
CA ARG A 24 -10.72 4.31 -1.82
C ARG A 24 -10.72 2.83 -2.12
N HIS A 25 -9.57 2.15 -1.97
CA HIS A 25 -9.41 0.77 -2.43
C HIS A 25 -9.54 -0.27 -1.31
N TYR A 26 -9.52 0.16 -0.05
CA TYR A 26 -9.62 -0.72 1.13
C TYR A 26 -10.74 -0.27 2.07
N SER A 27 -11.91 0.03 1.50
CA SER A 27 -13.08 0.54 2.23
C SER A 27 -13.61 -0.40 3.32
N HIS A 28 -13.28 -1.68 3.24
CA HIS A 28 -13.62 -2.71 4.23
C HIS A 28 -12.71 -2.69 5.47
N LEU A 29 -11.54 -2.02 5.41
CA LEU A 29 -10.63 -1.95 6.54
C LEU A 29 -11.06 -0.87 7.53
N PRO A 30 -11.04 -1.16 8.85
CA PRO A 30 -11.25 -0.14 9.87
C PRO A 30 -10.07 0.85 9.90
N GLU A 31 -10.31 2.05 10.43
CA GLU A 31 -9.32 3.14 10.50
C GLU A 31 -7.97 2.69 11.06
N GLY A 32 -7.99 1.92 12.16
CA GLY A 32 -6.76 1.43 12.79
C GLY A 32 -5.90 0.55 11.87
N GLU A 33 -6.52 -0.26 11.01
CA GLU A 33 -5.79 -1.08 10.03
C GLU A 33 -5.29 -0.24 8.84
N LEU A 34 -6.07 0.72 8.38
CA LEU A 34 -5.61 1.68 7.37
C LEU A 34 -4.39 2.47 7.87
N THR A 35 -4.40 2.91 9.12
CA THR A 35 -3.29 3.63 9.74
C THR A 35 -2.04 2.76 9.87
N LYS A 36 -2.16 1.49 10.30
CA LYS A 36 -1.05 0.54 10.36
C LYS A 36 -0.47 0.26 8.97
N LEU A 37 -1.34 0.03 7.99
CA LEU A 37 -0.92 -0.24 6.62
C LEU A 37 -0.18 0.96 6.03
N ARG A 38 -0.73 2.17 6.17
CA ARG A 38 -0.05 3.39 5.76
C ARG A 38 1.33 3.50 6.41
N ALA A 39 1.43 3.36 7.73
CA ALA A 39 2.71 3.44 8.44
C ALA A 39 3.74 2.44 7.91
N ALA A 40 3.34 1.21 7.56
CA ALA A 40 4.23 0.22 6.98
C ALA A 40 4.73 0.60 5.57
N LEU A 41 3.92 1.35 4.80
CA LEU A 41 4.22 1.74 3.43
C LEU A 41 5.07 3.02 3.32
N VAL A 42 5.00 3.91 4.32
CA VAL A 42 5.69 5.20 4.31
C VAL A 42 6.82 5.30 5.36
N CYS A 43 7.17 4.23 6.05
CA CYS A 43 8.29 4.24 6.99
C CYS A 43 9.65 4.32 6.28
N GLU A 44 10.68 4.79 6.98
CA GLU A 44 12.05 4.89 6.49
C GLU A 44 12.52 3.64 5.73
N LYS A 45 12.25 2.45 6.30
CA LYS A 45 12.62 1.18 5.67
C LYS A 45 11.95 0.95 4.32
N ALA A 46 10.70 1.36 4.16
CA ALA A 46 9.97 1.24 2.90
C ALA A 46 10.50 2.25 1.87
N LEU A 47 10.65 3.50 2.27
CA LEU A 47 11.15 4.57 1.41
C LEU A 47 12.58 4.31 0.95
N CYS A 48 13.44 3.80 1.83
CA CYS A 48 14.79 3.36 1.48
C CYS A 48 14.77 2.29 0.37
N ARG A 49 13.88 1.29 0.45
CA ARG A 49 13.74 0.28 -0.62
C ARG A 49 13.29 0.89 -1.94
N TYR A 50 12.36 1.84 -1.92
CA TYR A 50 11.93 2.54 -3.13
C TYR A 50 13.08 3.36 -3.73
N ALA A 51 13.84 4.10 -2.90
CA ALA A 51 15.02 4.84 -3.31
C ALA A 51 16.10 3.94 -3.92
N LEU A 52 16.35 2.78 -3.32
CA LEU A 52 17.30 1.78 -3.85
C LEU A 52 16.86 1.22 -5.19
N SER A 53 15.56 0.92 -5.37
CA SER A 53 15.05 0.43 -6.65
C SER A 53 15.13 1.46 -7.77
N LEU A 54 15.15 2.75 -7.41
CA LEU A 54 15.37 3.87 -8.33
C LEU A 54 16.85 4.16 -8.60
N GLY A 55 17.77 3.58 -7.81
CA GLY A 55 19.20 3.91 -7.85
C GLY A 55 19.50 5.32 -7.36
N LEU A 56 18.64 5.89 -6.49
CA LEU A 56 18.68 7.30 -6.11
C LEU A 56 20.01 7.70 -5.45
N GLY A 57 20.66 6.78 -4.73
CA GLY A 57 21.94 7.03 -4.07
C GLY A 57 23.03 7.53 -5.02
N ASP A 58 23.02 7.07 -6.28
CA ASP A 58 24.05 7.43 -7.26
C ASP A 58 23.94 8.89 -7.72
N PHE A 59 22.78 9.50 -7.54
CA PHE A 59 22.49 10.89 -7.95
C PHE A 59 22.62 11.89 -6.80
N LEU A 60 22.88 11.44 -5.56
CA LEU A 60 23.00 12.31 -4.41
C LEU A 60 24.29 13.11 -4.42
N LEU A 61 24.17 14.40 -4.19
CA LEU A 61 25.30 15.29 -3.94
C LEU A 61 25.52 15.41 -2.43
N LEU A 62 26.46 14.65 -1.90
CA LEU A 62 26.77 14.59 -0.48
C LEU A 62 27.95 15.48 -0.11
N GLY A 63 27.95 15.96 1.13
CA GLY A 63 29.15 16.57 1.72
C GLY A 63 30.25 15.53 1.93
N LYS A 64 31.52 15.99 1.96
CA LYS A 64 32.67 15.10 2.09
C LYS A 64 32.61 14.15 3.31
N GLY A 65 32.07 14.61 4.42
CA GLY A 65 31.89 13.78 5.63
C GLY A 65 30.89 12.66 5.43
N GLU A 66 29.73 12.96 4.88
CA GLU A 66 28.69 11.96 4.57
C GLU A 66 29.13 10.97 3.50
N GLU A 67 29.82 11.45 2.47
CA GLU A 67 30.41 10.60 1.43
C GLU A 67 31.40 9.60 2.04
N ALA A 68 32.30 10.06 2.90
CA ALA A 68 33.36 9.24 3.54
C ALA A 68 32.80 8.18 4.51
N THR A 69 31.55 8.40 5.03
CA THR A 69 30.87 7.48 5.97
C THR A 69 29.81 6.60 5.30
N GLY A 70 29.77 6.55 3.98
CA GLY A 70 28.83 5.71 3.23
C GLY A 70 27.42 6.28 3.16
N GLY A 71 27.26 7.60 3.24
CA GLY A 71 25.97 8.30 3.23
C GLY A 71 25.08 7.96 2.05
N ARG A 72 25.64 7.61 0.87
CA ARG A 72 24.87 7.20 -0.32
C ARG A 72 23.99 5.97 -0.12
N GLN A 73 24.34 5.13 0.84
CA GLN A 73 23.61 3.90 1.14
C GLN A 73 22.92 3.95 2.51
N ARG A 74 22.99 5.10 3.19
CA ARG A 74 22.38 5.27 4.50
C ARG A 74 20.85 5.32 4.36
N PRO A 75 20.10 4.44 5.08
CA PRO A 75 18.64 4.34 4.92
C PRO A 75 17.91 5.66 5.11
N SER A 76 18.25 6.45 6.14
CA SER A 76 17.61 7.74 6.38
C SER A 76 17.84 8.72 5.23
N ILE A 77 19.08 8.87 4.74
CA ILE A 77 19.40 9.79 3.63
C ILE A 77 18.67 9.38 2.35
N LEU A 78 18.53 8.09 2.09
CA LEU A 78 17.80 7.58 0.93
C LEU A 78 16.30 7.82 1.07
N ALA A 79 15.73 7.64 2.26
CA ALA A 79 14.31 7.93 2.53
C ALA A 79 14.02 9.41 2.34
N ASP A 80 14.79 10.29 2.98
CA ASP A 80 14.64 11.75 2.89
C ASP A 80 14.78 12.24 1.43
N ALA A 81 15.71 11.65 0.69
CA ALA A 81 15.89 11.96 -0.73
C ALA A 81 14.71 11.51 -1.58
N PHE A 82 14.09 10.37 -1.27
CA PHE A 82 12.90 9.89 -1.98
C PHE A 82 11.72 10.84 -1.76
N GLU A 83 11.49 11.29 -0.53
CA GLU A 83 10.49 12.31 -0.22
C GLU A 83 10.78 13.63 -0.93
N ALA A 84 12.04 14.07 -0.95
CA ALA A 84 12.41 15.28 -1.67
C ALA A 84 12.12 15.19 -3.18
N VAL A 85 12.27 14.01 -3.80
CA VAL A 85 11.89 13.76 -5.20
C VAL A 85 10.38 13.86 -5.39
N ILE A 86 9.58 13.31 -4.46
CA ILE A 86 8.12 13.45 -4.49
C ILE A 86 7.72 14.93 -4.47
N ALA A 87 8.32 15.72 -3.57
CA ALA A 87 8.06 17.15 -3.51
C ALA A 87 8.45 17.87 -4.81
N ALA A 88 9.58 17.52 -5.42
CA ALA A 88 10.01 18.11 -6.69
C ALA A 88 9.00 17.82 -7.81
N ILE A 89 8.53 16.59 -7.94
CA ILE A 89 7.50 16.21 -8.92
C ILE A 89 6.19 16.96 -8.65
N TYR A 90 5.79 17.06 -7.36
CA TYR A 90 4.58 17.78 -6.98
C TYR A 90 4.66 19.29 -7.30
N LEU A 91 5.79 19.90 -7.04
CA LEU A 91 5.99 21.35 -7.31
C LEU A 91 6.03 21.65 -8.81
N ASP A 92 6.52 20.74 -9.62
CA ASP A 92 6.62 20.91 -11.07
C ASP A 92 5.31 20.59 -11.79
N GLY A 93 4.66 19.48 -11.43
CA GLY A 93 3.51 18.91 -12.15
C GLY A 93 2.20 18.78 -11.37
N GLY A 94 2.22 19.06 -10.07
CA GLY A 94 1.03 18.92 -9.20
C GLY A 94 0.83 17.49 -8.69
N MET A 95 -0.38 17.25 -8.17
CA MET A 95 -0.71 16.03 -7.46
C MET A 95 -0.78 14.78 -8.36
N GLU A 96 -1.25 14.91 -9.59
CA GLU A 96 -1.45 13.77 -10.48
C GLU A 96 -0.15 13.05 -10.84
N PRO A 97 0.92 13.71 -11.37
CA PRO A 97 2.20 13.05 -11.59
C PRO A 97 2.87 12.56 -10.30
N ALA A 98 2.73 13.29 -9.19
CA ALA A 98 3.24 12.83 -7.90
C ALA A 98 2.55 11.55 -7.45
N ALA A 99 1.23 11.45 -7.57
CA ALA A 99 0.48 10.25 -7.25
C ALA A 99 0.88 9.07 -8.14
N LYS A 100 1.02 9.30 -9.44
CA LYS A 100 1.49 8.26 -10.38
C LYS A 100 2.88 7.72 -9.99
N PHE A 101 3.80 8.60 -9.62
CA PHE A 101 5.13 8.23 -9.17
C PHE A 101 5.08 7.42 -7.87
N VAL A 102 4.42 7.93 -6.82
CA VAL A 102 4.32 7.27 -5.52
C VAL A 102 3.67 5.90 -5.63
N LEU A 103 2.52 5.81 -6.30
CA LEU A 103 1.74 4.58 -6.41
C LEU A 103 2.45 3.50 -7.20
N HIS A 104 3.34 3.85 -8.13
CA HIS A 104 4.19 2.88 -8.81
C HIS A 104 5.03 2.03 -7.85
N TYR A 105 5.51 2.62 -6.75
CA TYR A 105 6.29 1.91 -5.72
C TYR A 105 5.44 1.32 -4.62
N VAL A 106 4.38 2.02 -4.23
CA VAL A 106 3.54 1.66 -3.08
C VAL A 106 2.64 0.47 -3.38
N ILE A 107 1.97 0.44 -4.55
CA ILE A 107 1.01 -0.63 -4.87
C ILE A 107 1.62 -2.03 -4.78
N PRO A 108 2.79 -2.33 -5.37
CA PRO A 108 3.41 -3.65 -5.22
C PRO A 108 3.77 -4.00 -3.78
N SER A 109 4.04 -2.98 -2.94
CA SER A 109 4.36 -3.18 -1.53
C SER A 109 3.15 -3.49 -0.66
N ILE A 110 1.95 -3.06 -1.05
CA ILE A 110 0.71 -3.33 -0.31
C ILE A 110 0.44 -4.82 -0.23
N GLU A 111 0.60 -5.55 -1.34
CA GLU A 111 0.37 -6.99 -1.40
C GLU A 111 1.21 -7.77 -0.39
N ASN A 112 2.41 -7.28 -0.09
CA ASN A 112 3.32 -7.89 0.87
C ASN A 112 2.99 -7.55 2.34
N HIS A 113 2.23 -6.46 2.58
CA HIS A 113 1.91 -5.98 3.92
C HIS A 113 0.45 -6.21 4.31
N THR A 114 -0.41 -6.54 3.35
CA THR A 114 -1.80 -6.87 3.64
C THR A 114 -1.87 -8.30 4.16
N PRO A 115 -2.20 -8.54 5.44
CA PRO A 115 -2.40 -9.88 5.95
C PRO A 115 -3.42 -10.64 5.10
N ALA A 116 -3.21 -11.94 4.91
CA ALA A 116 -4.13 -12.78 4.12
C ALA A 116 -5.58 -12.70 4.64
N ALA A 117 -5.77 -12.47 5.96
CA ALA A 117 -7.06 -12.26 6.60
C ALA A 117 -7.78 -10.97 6.15
N PHE A 118 -7.04 -9.99 5.61
CA PHE A 118 -7.58 -8.71 5.13
C PHE A 118 -7.64 -8.62 3.60
N LYS A 119 -7.19 -9.65 2.89
CA LYS A 119 -7.49 -9.76 1.46
C LYS A 119 -8.98 -10.08 1.36
N ASP A 120 -9.79 -9.05 1.11
CA ASP A 120 -11.23 -9.22 0.95
C ASP A 120 -11.54 -9.88 -0.40
N TYR A 121 -11.23 -11.16 -0.47
CA TYR A 121 -11.55 -12.00 -1.63
C TYR A 121 -13.05 -12.00 -1.95
N LYS A 122 -13.90 -11.74 -0.93
CA LYS A 122 -15.34 -11.63 -1.11
C LYS A 122 -15.71 -10.40 -1.93
N THR A 123 -15.16 -9.23 -1.58
CA THR A 123 -15.39 -8.00 -2.35
C THR A 123 -14.78 -8.09 -3.75
N ILE A 124 -13.56 -8.62 -3.88
CA ILE A 124 -12.90 -8.82 -5.18
C ILE A 124 -13.75 -9.76 -6.07
N LEU A 125 -14.24 -10.86 -5.51
CA LEU A 125 -15.12 -11.78 -6.23
C LEU A 125 -16.43 -11.10 -6.66
N GLN A 126 -17.05 -10.32 -5.77
CA GLN A 126 -18.26 -9.57 -6.09
C GLN A 126 -18.02 -8.53 -7.19
N GLU A 127 -16.92 -7.80 -7.16
CA GLU A 127 -16.57 -6.82 -8.21
C GLU A 127 -16.33 -7.48 -9.57
N ILE A 128 -15.69 -8.66 -9.60
CA ILE A 128 -15.47 -9.41 -10.84
C ILE A 128 -16.81 -9.85 -11.42
N ILE A 129 -17.72 -10.34 -10.59
CA ILE A 129 -19.01 -10.88 -11.02
C ILE A 129 -19.99 -9.77 -11.40
N GLN A 130 -19.97 -8.62 -10.72
CA GLN A 130 -20.80 -7.46 -11.11
C GLN A 130 -20.52 -6.94 -12.52
N LYS A 131 -19.39 -7.31 -13.13
CA LYS A 131 -19.11 -7.03 -14.55
C LYS A 131 -19.96 -7.89 -15.51
N ASN A 132 -20.55 -8.98 -15.00
CA ASN A 132 -21.39 -9.89 -15.75
C ASN A 132 -22.82 -9.89 -15.14
N PRO A 133 -23.78 -9.13 -15.70
CA PRO A 133 -25.10 -8.95 -15.11
C PRO A 133 -25.93 -10.23 -14.94
N GLU A 134 -25.55 -11.31 -15.61
CA GLU A 134 -26.23 -12.61 -15.56
C GLU A 134 -25.69 -13.53 -14.46
N GLU A 135 -24.58 -13.14 -13.80
CA GLU A 135 -23.95 -13.94 -12.76
C GLU A 135 -24.35 -13.47 -11.35
N ARG A 136 -24.71 -14.43 -10.48
CA ARG A 136 -25.05 -14.18 -9.08
C ARG A 136 -24.19 -15.02 -8.16
N VAL A 137 -23.59 -14.38 -7.17
CA VAL A 137 -22.91 -15.06 -6.06
C VAL A 137 -23.86 -15.16 -4.88
N THR A 138 -23.94 -16.36 -4.33
CA THR A 138 -24.61 -16.61 -3.06
C THR A 138 -23.68 -17.32 -2.10
N TYR A 139 -23.88 -17.09 -0.81
CA TYR A 139 -23.13 -17.73 0.26
C TYR A 139 -24.10 -18.55 1.09
N GLU A 140 -23.79 -19.83 1.27
CA GLU A 140 -24.62 -20.74 2.05
C GLU A 140 -23.82 -21.28 3.23
N LEU A 141 -24.38 -21.14 4.44
CA LEU A 141 -23.80 -21.73 5.63
C LEU A 141 -24.13 -23.22 5.65
N VAL A 142 -23.13 -24.08 5.47
CA VAL A 142 -23.32 -25.55 5.39
C VAL A 142 -23.00 -26.27 6.68
N GLU A 143 -22.17 -25.68 7.55
CA GLU A 143 -21.82 -26.28 8.82
C GLU A 143 -21.51 -25.20 9.88
N GLU A 144 -21.99 -25.45 11.11
CA GLU A 144 -21.67 -24.67 12.31
C GLU A 144 -21.23 -25.65 13.39
N SER A 145 -20.02 -25.45 13.95
CA SER A 145 -19.48 -26.33 14.98
C SER A 145 -18.66 -25.55 16.02
N GLY A 146 -18.48 -26.12 17.19
CA GLY A 146 -17.70 -25.56 18.30
C GLY A 146 -18.54 -24.83 19.35
N PRO A 147 -17.93 -24.52 20.52
CA PRO A 147 -18.59 -23.82 21.61
C PRO A 147 -18.81 -22.34 21.29
N ASP A 148 -19.77 -21.69 21.96
CA ASP A 148 -20.21 -20.30 21.69
C ASP A 148 -19.09 -19.27 21.64
N HIS A 149 -18.00 -19.49 22.38
CA HIS A 149 -16.83 -18.61 22.41
C HIS A 149 -15.77 -18.93 21.34
N ASN A 150 -15.96 -20.03 20.57
CA ASN A 150 -15.04 -20.44 19.50
C ASN A 150 -15.79 -21.23 18.41
N LYS A 151 -16.83 -20.63 17.86
CA LYS A 151 -17.62 -21.22 16.76
C LYS A 151 -16.82 -21.25 15.48
N ARG A 152 -16.93 -22.37 14.77
CA ARG A 152 -16.46 -22.53 13.39
C ARG A 152 -17.65 -22.61 12.46
N PHE A 153 -17.55 -21.90 11.37
CA PHE A 153 -18.55 -21.87 10.32
C PHE A 153 -17.92 -22.37 9.04
N VAL A 154 -18.60 -23.25 8.31
CA VAL A 154 -18.22 -23.64 6.96
C VAL A 154 -19.23 -23.02 6.01
N VAL A 155 -18.73 -22.23 5.08
CA VAL A 155 -19.54 -21.53 4.08
C VAL A 155 -19.19 -22.02 2.69
N GLU A 156 -20.20 -22.30 1.90
CA GLU A 156 -20.04 -22.52 0.46
C GLU A 156 -20.35 -21.26 -0.33
N VAL A 157 -19.56 -21.02 -1.36
CA VAL A 157 -19.73 -19.92 -2.30
C VAL A 157 -20.24 -20.49 -3.61
N HIS A 158 -21.37 -20.03 -4.06
CA HIS A 158 -22.00 -20.47 -5.30
C HIS A 158 -21.99 -19.35 -6.33
N LEU A 159 -21.61 -19.68 -7.55
CA LEU A 159 -21.82 -18.86 -8.73
C LEU A 159 -22.97 -19.46 -9.53
N ASN A 160 -24.13 -18.78 -9.53
CA ASN A 160 -25.39 -19.34 -9.98
C ASN A 160 -25.72 -20.67 -9.25
N SER A 161 -25.67 -21.81 -9.94
CA SER A 161 -25.93 -23.14 -9.35
C SER A 161 -24.64 -23.94 -9.06
N ASN A 162 -23.45 -23.38 -9.31
CA ASN A 162 -22.19 -24.10 -9.19
C ASN A 162 -21.43 -23.68 -7.92
N ILE A 163 -20.98 -24.65 -7.13
CA ILE A 163 -20.07 -24.39 -6.01
C ILE A 163 -18.70 -24.02 -6.57
N ILE A 164 -18.22 -22.82 -6.21
CA ILE A 164 -16.91 -22.30 -6.64
C ILE A 164 -15.89 -22.22 -5.50
N GLY A 165 -16.34 -22.41 -4.27
CA GLY A 165 -15.47 -22.44 -3.11
C GLY A 165 -16.17 -22.92 -1.85
N ARG A 166 -15.36 -23.45 -0.91
CA ARG A 166 -15.81 -23.88 0.43
C ARG A 166 -14.69 -23.58 1.43
N GLY A 167 -15.04 -23.01 2.56
CA GLY A 167 -14.07 -22.67 3.60
C GLY A 167 -14.69 -22.37 4.96
#